data_1c0d859f9d3412f6495c6f6763e5f40e
#
_entry.id   1c0d859f9d3412f6495c6f6763e5f40e
#
_cell.length_a   1.000
_cell.length_b   1.000
_cell.length_c   1.000
_cell.angle_alpha   90.00
_cell.angle_beta   90.00
_cell.angle_gamma   90.00
#
_symmetry.space_group_name_H-M   'P 1'
#
loop_
_entity.id
_entity.type
_entity.pdbx_description
1 polymer ?
#
loop_
_entity_poly.entity_id
_entity_poly.type
_entity_poly.pdbx_seq_one_letter_code
_entity_poly.pdbx_strand_id
1 'polypeptide(L)'
;MTWWQSLLIALIPAIITATISWLICNKQIQNARKEQSEKYVMEKRNHVSKIRFEKEFSIYQELSEKFITMVMDTCALFPQGLYYEPVDEQEKEKYYKELYSNIQESYNQANKAVNKYAIFIPEKWYDKFMEIRTECHLQARLFYALNFAKKLKKESDKVLECFNRTKRIEEMTRDLKKDLRKYIEELDVKEKHNGD
;
A
#
# COMPACT_ATOMS: atom_id res chain seq x y z
N MET A 1 -8.71 -21.69 -84.28
CA MET A 1 -8.80 -20.83 -83.02
C MET A 1 -8.23 -19.48 -83.36
N THR A 2 -9.02 -18.45 -83.19
CA THR A 2 -8.55 -17.07 -83.44
C THR A 2 -7.66 -16.67 -82.25
N TRP A 3 -6.56 -15.98 -82.50
CA TRP A 3 -5.57 -15.57 -81.52
C TRP A 3 -6.22 -14.83 -80.28
N TRP A 4 -7.32 -14.17 -80.48
CA TRP A 4 -8.13 -13.52 -79.45
C TRP A 4 -8.73 -14.54 -78.44
N GLN A 5 -9.10 -15.72 -78.87
CA GLN A 5 -9.62 -16.78 -77.97
C GLN A 5 -8.56 -17.30 -77.04
N SER A 6 -7.32 -17.45 -77.51
CA SER A 6 -6.21 -17.85 -76.70
C SER A 6 -5.81 -16.81 -75.64
N LEU A 7 -5.96 -15.53 -76.00
CA LEU A 7 -5.68 -14.39 -75.11
C LEU A 7 -6.72 -14.26 -74.00
N LEU A 8 -7.98 -14.46 -74.31
CA LEU A 8 -9.09 -14.50 -73.32
C LEU A 8 -8.96 -15.67 -72.34
N ILE A 9 -8.60 -16.86 -72.81
CA ILE A 9 -8.40 -18.04 -71.97
C ILE A 9 -7.25 -17.85 -70.98
N ALA A 10 -6.21 -17.06 -71.29
CA ALA A 10 -5.10 -16.78 -70.42
C ALA A 10 -5.37 -15.61 -69.43
N LEU A 11 -6.12 -14.61 -69.87
CA LEU A 11 -6.43 -13.42 -69.05
C LEU A 11 -7.45 -13.63 -67.95
N ILE A 12 -8.49 -14.45 -68.19
CA ILE A 12 -9.54 -14.70 -67.23
C ILE A 12 -9.00 -15.35 -65.92
N PRO A 13 -8.20 -16.42 -65.96
CA PRO A 13 -7.64 -17.00 -64.74
C PRO A 13 -6.68 -16.04 -63.99
N ALA A 14 -5.92 -15.22 -64.74
CA ALA A 14 -5.02 -14.24 -64.11
C ALA A 14 -5.77 -13.15 -63.34
N ILE A 15 -6.86 -12.63 -63.87
CA ILE A 15 -7.71 -11.65 -63.22
C ILE A 15 -8.39 -12.24 -61.97
N ILE A 16 -8.90 -13.47 -62.10
CA ILE A 16 -9.51 -14.17 -60.95
C ILE A 16 -8.49 -14.39 -59.83
N THR A 17 -7.32 -14.87 -60.16
CA THR A 17 -6.26 -15.08 -59.15
C THR A 17 -5.80 -13.78 -58.49
N ALA A 18 -5.64 -12.71 -59.26
CA ALA A 18 -5.28 -11.40 -58.72
C ALA A 18 -6.36 -10.84 -57.78
N THR A 19 -7.64 -10.95 -58.12
CA THR A 19 -8.76 -10.51 -57.27
C THR A 19 -8.87 -11.30 -55.98
N ILE A 20 -8.72 -12.63 -56.05
CA ILE A 20 -8.72 -13.47 -54.85
C ILE A 20 -7.53 -13.16 -53.95
N SER A 21 -6.34 -13.04 -54.52
CA SER A 21 -5.13 -12.66 -53.75
C SER A 21 -5.28 -11.30 -53.11
N TRP A 22 -5.84 -10.33 -53.80
CA TRP A 22 -6.11 -9.00 -53.22
C TRP A 22 -7.11 -9.04 -52.06
N LEU A 23 -8.20 -9.81 -52.18
CA LEU A 23 -9.17 -10.00 -51.11
C LEU A 23 -8.55 -10.67 -49.87
N ILE A 24 -7.74 -11.71 -50.07
CA ILE A 24 -7.03 -12.40 -48.99
C ILE A 24 -6.06 -11.46 -48.30
N CYS A 25 -5.26 -10.72 -49.08
CA CYS A 25 -4.29 -9.75 -48.53
C CYS A 25 -4.97 -8.64 -47.73
N ASN A 26 -6.08 -8.06 -48.25
CA ASN A 26 -6.87 -7.06 -47.52
C ASN A 26 -7.43 -7.61 -46.22
N LYS A 27 -7.95 -8.83 -46.19
CA LYS A 27 -8.46 -9.47 -44.99
C LYS A 27 -7.34 -9.73 -43.96
N GLN A 28 -6.17 -10.16 -44.43
CA GLN A 28 -4.99 -10.34 -43.56
C GLN A 28 -4.50 -9.02 -42.95
N ILE A 29 -4.46 -7.95 -43.75
CA ILE A 29 -4.08 -6.61 -43.26
C ILE A 29 -5.08 -6.10 -42.23
N GLN A 30 -6.38 -6.28 -42.45
CA GLN A 30 -7.41 -5.89 -41.48
C GLN A 30 -7.29 -6.69 -40.16
N ASN A 31 -7.09 -7.99 -40.25
CA ASN A 31 -6.90 -8.84 -39.08
C ASN A 31 -5.64 -8.44 -38.30
N ALA A 32 -4.51 -8.26 -39.00
CA ALA A 32 -3.26 -7.81 -38.39
C ALA A 32 -3.38 -6.44 -37.68
N ARG A 33 -4.08 -5.50 -38.30
CA ARG A 33 -4.36 -4.19 -37.67
C ARG A 33 -5.23 -4.33 -36.41
N LYS A 34 -6.24 -5.21 -36.45
CA LYS A 34 -7.10 -5.48 -35.31
C LYS A 34 -6.34 -6.09 -34.15
N GLU A 35 -5.54 -7.14 -34.42
CA GLU A 35 -4.68 -7.76 -33.41
C GLU A 35 -3.65 -6.79 -32.82
N GLN A 36 -3.04 -5.97 -33.64
CA GLN A 36 -2.09 -4.95 -33.19
C GLN A 36 -2.75 -3.92 -32.29
N SER A 37 -3.97 -3.48 -32.64
CA SER A 37 -4.76 -2.55 -31.83
C SER A 37 -5.15 -3.17 -30.48
N GLU A 38 -5.58 -4.42 -30.48
CA GLU A 38 -5.92 -5.15 -29.25
C GLU A 38 -4.70 -5.36 -28.34
N LYS A 39 -3.55 -5.76 -28.90
CA LYS A 39 -2.28 -5.84 -28.17
C LYS A 39 -1.86 -4.50 -27.57
N TYR A 40 -1.93 -3.43 -28.34
CA TYR A 40 -1.59 -2.09 -27.83
C TYR A 40 -2.48 -1.65 -26.66
N VAL A 41 -3.79 -1.89 -26.73
CA VAL A 41 -4.73 -1.58 -25.65
C VAL A 41 -4.41 -2.42 -24.39
N MET A 42 -4.12 -3.71 -24.60
CA MET A 42 -3.76 -4.62 -23.49
C MET A 42 -2.43 -4.21 -22.83
N GLU A 43 -1.40 -3.94 -23.61
CA GLU A 43 -0.10 -3.46 -23.10
C GLU A 43 -0.24 -2.15 -22.33
N LYS A 44 -1.03 -1.20 -22.85
CA LYS A 44 -1.31 0.07 -22.16
C LYS A 44 -2.05 -0.15 -20.84
N ARG A 45 -3.02 -1.07 -20.80
CA ARG A 45 -3.74 -1.43 -19.58
C ARG A 45 -2.80 -2.05 -18.54
N ASN A 46 -1.96 -3.00 -18.95
CA ASN A 46 -0.99 -3.66 -18.07
C ASN A 46 0.04 -2.67 -17.52
N HIS A 47 0.52 -1.75 -18.35
CA HIS A 47 1.46 -0.71 -17.93
C HIS A 47 0.85 0.23 -16.87
N VAL A 48 -0.40 0.69 -17.07
CA VAL A 48 -1.11 1.53 -16.10
C VAL A 48 -1.35 0.78 -14.80
N SER A 49 -1.71 -0.49 -14.86
CA SER A 49 -1.93 -1.37 -13.71
C SER A 49 -0.64 -1.51 -12.88
N LYS A 50 0.48 -1.81 -13.53
CA LYS A 50 1.79 -1.92 -12.89
C LYS A 50 2.22 -0.64 -12.18
N ILE A 51 2.09 0.52 -12.85
CA ILE A 51 2.42 1.82 -12.23
C ILE A 51 1.53 2.10 -11.01
N ARG A 52 0.25 1.74 -11.09
CA ARG A 52 -0.68 1.89 -9.96
C ARG A 52 -0.26 1.02 -8.79
N PHE A 53 0.03 -0.26 -9.03
CA PHE A 53 0.50 -1.19 -8.02
C PHE A 53 1.77 -0.68 -7.33
N GLU A 54 2.78 -0.27 -8.10
CA GLU A 54 4.04 0.26 -7.57
C GLU A 54 3.82 1.49 -6.67
N LYS A 55 2.89 2.37 -7.06
CA LYS A 55 2.52 3.54 -6.25
C LYS A 55 1.78 3.14 -4.97
N GLU A 56 0.80 2.28 -5.05
CA GLU A 56 0.07 1.79 -3.86
C GLU A 56 1.03 1.09 -2.90
N PHE A 57 1.91 0.23 -3.40
CA PHE A 57 2.92 -0.45 -2.60
C PHE A 57 3.85 0.53 -1.87
N SER A 58 4.36 1.56 -2.58
CA SER A 58 5.21 2.60 -2.00
C SER A 58 4.49 3.38 -0.89
N ILE A 59 3.20 3.68 -1.06
CA ILE A 59 2.37 4.34 -0.03
C ILE A 59 2.28 3.49 1.23
N TYR A 60 1.95 2.20 1.09
CA TYR A 60 1.84 1.31 2.24
C TYR A 60 3.19 1.05 2.92
N GLN A 61 4.29 1.04 2.18
CA GLN A 61 5.63 0.94 2.73
C GLN A 61 5.95 2.15 3.62
N GLU A 62 5.76 3.38 3.12
CA GLU A 62 6.00 4.62 3.90
C GLU A 62 5.09 4.69 5.13
N LEU A 63 3.78 4.41 4.96
CA LEU A 63 2.84 4.37 6.07
C LEU A 63 3.25 3.36 7.13
N SER A 64 3.57 2.13 6.73
CA SER A 64 3.96 1.08 7.66
C SER A 64 5.22 1.44 8.44
N GLU A 65 6.23 2.01 7.78
CA GLU A 65 7.46 2.47 8.44
C GLU A 65 7.16 3.50 9.54
N LYS A 66 6.41 4.56 9.20
CA LYS A 66 6.11 5.63 10.16
C LYS A 66 5.22 5.16 11.30
N PHE A 67 4.23 4.31 11.02
CA PHE A 67 3.36 3.75 12.05
C PHE A 67 4.07 2.75 12.96
N ILE A 68 4.96 1.92 12.42
CA ILE A 68 5.74 0.98 13.25
C ILE A 68 6.63 1.77 14.22
N THR A 69 7.31 2.81 13.75
CA THR A 69 8.14 3.67 14.61
C THR A 69 7.31 4.30 15.72
N MET A 70 6.16 4.90 15.39
CA MET A 70 5.23 5.48 16.39
C MET A 70 4.77 4.43 17.41
N VAL A 71 4.42 3.23 16.97
CA VAL A 71 3.99 2.15 17.87
C VAL A 71 5.13 1.71 18.79
N MET A 72 6.34 1.54 18.25
CA MET A 72 7.52 1.15 19.06
C MET A 72 7.82 2.20 20.13
N ASP A 73 7.84 3.47 19.78
CA ASP A 73 8.06 4.56 20.74
C ASP A 73 6.92 4.65 21.77
N THR A 74 5.69 4.39 21.35
CA THR A 74 4.54 4.34 22.27
C THR A 74 4.66 3.17 23.26
N CYS A 75 5.03 1.99 22.79
CA CYS A 75 5.20 0.80 23.64
C CYS A 75 6.39 0.97 24.60
N ALA A 76 7.42 1.73 24.22
CA ALA A 76 8.54 2.05 25.08
C ALA A 76 8.17 2.93 26.30
N LEU A 77 7.04 3.64 26.26
CA LEU A 77 6.55 4.42 27.41
C LEU A 77 6.11 3.54 28.58
N PHE A 78 5.57 2.36 28.30
CA PHE A 78 5.14 1.34 29.29
C PHE A 78 5.52 -0.05 28.78
N PRO A 79 6.82 -0.39 28.82
CA PRO A 79 7.31 -1.64 28.25
C PRO A 79 6.80 -2.84 29.00
N GLN A 80 6.46 -3.91 28.29
CA GLN A 80 6.12 -5.19 28.87
C GLN A 80 7.38 -6.02 29.11
N GLY A 81 7.58 -6.49 30.34
CA GLY A 81 8.74 -7.31 30.73
C GLY A 81 9.85 -6.53 31.40
N LEU A 82 11.05 -7.08 31.33
CA LEU A 82 12.22 -6.45 31.94
C LEU A 82 12.70 -5.26 31.10
N TYR A 83 12.79 -4.11 31.72
CA TYR A 83 13.32 -2.91 31.11
C TYR A 83 14.28 -2.18 32.06
N TYR A 84 15.19 -1.40 31.47
CA TYR A 84 16.10 -0.56 32.22
C TYR A 84 15.41 0.78 32.54
N GLU A 85 15.41 1.14 33.81
CA GLU A 85 15.00 2.46 34.27
C GLU A 85 16.12 3.02 35.15
N PRO A 86 16.62 4.24 34.90
CA PRO A 86 17.65 4.86 35.74
C PRO A 86 17.18 4.97 37.20
N VAL A 87 18.09 4.74 38.11
CA VAL A 87 17.82 4.82 39.57
C VAL A 87 17.95 6.27 40.05
N ASP A 88 18.88 7.02 39.46
CA ASP A 88 19.07 8.44 39.77
C ASP A 88 17.92 9.29 39.23
N GLU A 89 17.36 10.15 40.05
CA GLU A 89 16.17 10.95 39.71
C GLU A 89 16.43 11.96 38.57
N GLN A 90 17.65 12.50 38.43
CA GLN A 90 17.97 13.42 37.32
C GLN A 90 18.12 12.66 36.01
N GLU A 91 18.77 11.50 36.03
CA GLU A 91 18.88 10.61 34.88
C GLU A 91 17.50 10.07 34.46
N LYS A 92 16.67 9.75 35.42
CA LYS A 92 15.29 9.30 35.20
C LYS A 92 14.43 10.37 34.54
N GLU A 93 14.52 11.62 35.00
CA GLU A 93 13.80 12.73 34.37
C GLU A 93 14.26 12.96 32.94
N LYS A 94 15.58 12.89 32.69
CA LYS A 94 16.15 12.98 31.34
C LYS A 94 15.67 11.86 30.46
N TYR A 95 15.69 10.63 30.94
CA TYR A 95 15.20 9.44 30.23
C TYR A 95 13.73 9.57 29.85
N TYR A 96 12.87 10.00 30.76
CA TYR A 96 11.45 10.20 30.46
C TYR A 96 11.19 11.34 29.47
N LYS A 97 11.97 12.41 29.52
CA LYS A 97 11.89 13.49 28.51
C LYS A 97 12.28 12.99 27.12
N GLU A 98 13.29 12.16 27.02
CA GLU A 98 13.71 11.54 25.76
C GLU A 98 12.62 10.63 25.20
N LEU A 99 12.08 9.70 25.99
CA LEU A 99 10.96 8.84 25.59
C LEU A 99 9.77 9.67 25.09
N TYR A 100 9.41 10.73 25.81
CA TYR A 100 8.28 11.57 25.41
C TYR A 100 8.58 12.39 24.15
N SER A 101 9.80 12.85 23.96
CA SER A 101 10.23 13.54 22.74
C SER A 101 10.15 12.61 21.52
N ASN A 102 10.63 11.37 21.66
CA ASN A 102 10.61 10.38 20.58
C ASN A 102 9.17 10.08 20.11
N ILE A 103 8.26 9.83 21.05
CA ILE A 103 6.85 9.60 20.67
C ILE A 103 6.19 10.82 20.04
N GLN A 104 6.51 12.05 20.50
CA GLN A 104 5.97 13.26 19.87
C GLN A 104 6.44 13.38 18.42
N GLU A 105 7.70 13.11 18.14
CA GLU A 105 8.25 13.17 16.79
C GLU A 105 7.64 12.10 15.88
N SER A 106 7.68 10.84 16.30
CA SER A 106 7.16 9.71 15.50
C SER A 106 5.63 9.80 15.30
N TYR A 107 4.89 10.27 16.30
CA TYR A 107 3.46 10.56 16.16
C TYR A 107 3.20 11.63 15.09
N ASN A 108 3.97 12.72 15.08
CA ASN A 108 3.83 13.78 14.08
C ASN A 108 4.17 13.27 12.68
N GLN A 109 5.20 12.42 12.54
CA GLN A 109 5.58 11.81 11.27
C GLN A 109 4.49 10.87 10.75
N ALA A 110 3.96 9.98 11.60
CA ALA A 110 2.87 9.08 11.25
C ALA A 110 1.59 9.85 10.87
N ASN A 111 1.25 10.90 11.62
CA ASN A 111 0.10 11.75 11.33
C ASN A 111 0.24 12.50 9.99
N LYS A 112 1.42 13.01 9.67
CA LYS A 112 1.69 13.63 8.36
C LYS A 112 1.57 12.61 7.24
N ALA A 113 2.10 11.40 7.41
CA ALA A 113 2.04 10.35 6.40
C ALA A 113 0.61 9.91 6.12
N VAL A 114 -0.21 9.62 7.14
CA VAL A 114 -1.59 9.20 6.93
C VAL A 114 -2.43 10.28 6.27
N ASN A 115 -2.28 11.55 6.66
CA ASN A 115 -3.00 12.66 6.06
C ASN A 115 -2.57 12.90 4.59
N LYS A 116 -1.27 12.76 4.29
CA LYS A 116 -0.72 12.85 2.93
C LYS A 116 -1.37 11.84 1.98
N TYR A 117 -1.62 10.63 2.48
CA TYR A 117 -2.11 9.52 1.67
C TYR A 117 -3.60 9.21 1.87
N ALA A 118 -4.32 9.96 2.68
CA ALA A 118 -5.73 9.72 3.01
C ALA A 118 -6.63 9.49 1.77
N ILE A 119 -6.41 10.25 0.70
CA ILE A 119 -7.20 10.15 -0.55
C ILE A 119 -6.80 8.96 -1.45
N PHE A 120 -5.65 8.34 -1.19
CA PHE A 120 -5.11 7.26 -2.03
C PHE A 120 -5.29 5.87 -1.42
N ILE A 121 -5.64 5.81 -0.14
CA ILE A 121 -5.85 4.55 0.58
C ILE A 121 -7.35 4.31 0.79
N PRO A 122 -7.84 3.07 0.67
CA PRO A 122 -9.22 2.74 0.99
C PRO A 122 -9.59 3.14 2.43
N GLU A 123 -10.81 3.63 2.63
CA GLU A 123 -11.36 4.09 3.92
C GLU A 123 -11.12 3.07 5.04
N LYS A 124 -11.36 1.79 4.75
CA LYS A 124 -11.10 0.67 5.68
C LYS A 124 -9.69 0.69 6.29
N TRP A 125 -8.66 1.02 5.50
CA TRP A 125 -7.27 1.07 5.98
C TRP A 125 -6.99 2.39 6.69
N TYR A 126 -7.54 3.48 6.17
CA TYR A 126 -7.46 4.78 6.82
C TYR A 126 -7.99 4.71 8.25
N ASP A 127 -9.17 4.13 8.46
CA ASP A 127 -9.80 3.99 9.78
C ASP A 127 -8.93 3.18 10.74
N LYS A 128 -8.36 2.07 10.29
CA LYS A 128 -7.45 1.25 11.11
C LYS A 128 -6.17 2.01 11.52
N PHE A 129 -5.58 2.77 10.62
CA PHE A 129 -4.45 3.63 10.95
C PHE A 129 -4.85 4.71 11.97
N MET A 130 -6.01 5.32 11.80
CA MET A 130 -6.51 6.34 12.72
C MET A 130 -6.84 5.78 14.11
N GLU A 131 -7.35 4.58 14.19
CA GLU A 131 -7.64 3.90 15.45
C GLU A 131 -6.34 3.64 16.25
N ILE A 132 -5.32 3.05 15.63
CA ILE A 132 -4.01 2.84 16.24
C ILE A 132 -3.40 4.17 16.68
N ARG A 133 -3.43 5.20 15.82
CA ARG A 133 -2.93 6.53 16.14
C ARG A 133 -3.61 7.11 17.37
N THR A 134 -4.91 6.93 17.50
CA THR A 134 -5.71 7.43 18.64
C THR A 134 -5.27 6.75 19.93
N GLU A 135 -5.09 5.44 19.94
CA GLU A 135 -4.61 4.70 21.12
C GLU A 135 -3.19 5.12 21.51
N CYS A 136 -2.29 5.31 20.53
CA CYS A 136 -0.94 5.82 20.79
C CYS A 136 -0.97 7.22 21.41
N HIS A 137 -1.82 8.11 20.91
CA HIS A 137 -1.98 9.45 21.46
C HIS A 137 -2.48 9.44 22.91
N LEU A 138 -3.48 8.61 23.20
CA LEU A 138 -3.99 8.45 24.56
C LEU A 138 -2.89 7.92 25.51
N GLN A 139 -2.09 6.95 25.05
CA GLN A 139 -0.99 6.41 25.84
C GLN A 139 0.08 7.47 26.14
N ALA A 140 0.47 8.26 25.14
CA ALA A 140 1.43 9.35 25.31
C ALA A 140 0.91 10.44 26.30
N ARG A 141 -0.39 10.76 26.21
CA ARG A 141 -1.02 11.71 27.15
C ARG A 141 -1.04 11.20 28.59
N LEU A 142 -1.30 9.92 28.79
CA LEU A 142 -1.27 9.30 30.12
C LEU A 142 0.14 9.32 30.68
N PHE A 143 1.15 8.95 29.87
CA PHE A 143 2.56 9.03 30.27
C PHE A 143 2.94 10.44 30.71
N TYR A 144 2.59 11.47 29.94
CA TYR A 144 2.84 12.86 30.30
C TYR A 144 2.16 13.26 31.62
N ALA A 145 0.90 12.88 31.78
CA ALA A 145 0.13 13.20 33.00
C ALA A 145 0.71 12.56 34.27
N LEU A 146 1.23 11.33 34.15
CA LEU A 146 1.82 10.57 35.27
C LEU A 146 3.23 11.07 35.64
N ASN A 147 4.04 11.46 34.67
CA ASN A 147 5.46 11.74 34.93
C ASN A 147 5.80 13.25 35.00
N PHE A 148 5.09 14.12 34.28
CA PHE A 148 5.40 15.54 34.22
C PHE A 148 4.34 16.46 34.82
N ALA A 149 3.06 16.19 34.56
CA ALA A 149 2.01 17.11 35.01
C ALA A 149 1.67 16.94 36.51
N LYS A 150 2.17 15.87 37.16
CA LYS A 150 1.85 15.52 38.57
C LYS A 150 0.34 15.54 38.89
N LYS A 151 -0.51 15.54 37.85
CA LYS A 151 -1.96 15.62 37.95
C LYS A 151 -2.63 14.30 38.33
N LEU A 152 -1.93 13.21 38.06
CA LEU A 152 -2.40 11.87 38.38
C LEU A 152 -1.46 11.26 39.42
N LYS A 153 -2.02 10.73 40.50
CA LYS A 153 -1.25 9.86 41.39
C LYS A 153 -0.93 8.58 40.63
N LYS A 154 0.26 8.01 40.83
CA LYS A 154 0.62 6.66 40.32
C LYS A 154 -0.20 5.60 41.10
N GLU A 155 -1.49 5.57 40.85
CA GLU A 155 -2.36 4.48 41.33
C GLU A 155 -2.09 3.23 40.52
N SER A 156 -2.01 2.07 41.18
CA SER A 156 -1.71 0.78 40.52
C SER A 156 -2.64 0.49 39.34
N ASP A 157 -3.90 0.89 39.45
CA ASP A 157 -4.93 0.65 38.43
C ASP A 157 -4.66 1.43 37.15
N LYS A 158 -4.16 2.67 37.25
CA LYS A 158 -3.79 3.51 36.07
C LYS A 158 -2.55 2.96 35.36
N VAL A 159 -1.59 2.48 36.12
CA VAL A 159 -0.38 1.83 35.57
C VAL A 159 -0.78 0.54 34.83
N LEU A 160 -1.65 -0.27 35.45
CA LEU A 160 -2.16 -1.49 34.82
C LEU A 160 -2.96 -1.19 33.55
N GLU A 161 -3.75 -0.12 33.53
CA GLU A 161 -4.46 0.35 32.34
C GLU A 161 -3.45 0.68 31.20
N CYS A 162 -2.34 1.36 31.52
CA CYS A 162 -1.30 1.67 30.54
C CYS A 162 -0.67 0.40 29.93
N PHE A 163 -0.36 -0.60 30.74
CA PHE A 163 0.16 -1.89 30.25
C PHE A 163 -0.86 -2.63 29.37
N ASN A 164 -2.13 -2.65 29.76
CA ASN A 164 -3.20 -3.25 28.96
C ASN A 164 -3.37 -2.53 27.60
N ARG A 165 -3.23 -1.20 27.60
CA ARG A 165 -3.28 -0.39 26.38
C ARG A 165 -2.09 -0.67 25.46
N THR A 166 -0.87 -0.81 26.00
CA THR A 166 0.30 -1.24 25.23
C THR A 166 0.02 -2.54 24.50
N LYS A 167 -0.48 -3.55 25.22
CA LYS A 167 -0.83 -4.85 24.62
C LYS A 167 -1.87 -4.73 23.51
N ARG A 168 -2.91 -3.94 23.73
CA ARG A 168 -3.95 -3.66 22.72
C ARG A 168 -3.37 -2.99 21.46
N ILE A 169 -2.48 -2.00 21.61
CA ILE A 169 -1.81 -1.33 20.48
C ILE A 169 -0.98 -2.34 19.67
N GLU A 170 -0.25 -3.23 20.34
CA GLU A 170 0.53 -4.28 19.68
C GLU A 170 -0.37 -5.27 18.92
N GLU A 171 -1.49 -5.68 19.49
CA GLU A 171 -2.47 -6.56 18.85
C GLU A 171 -3.08 -5.91 17.59
N MET A 172 -3.58 -4.68 17.72
CA MET A 172 -4.12 -3.92 16.59
C MET A 172 -3.11 -3.74 15.47
N THR A 173 -1.86 -3.47 15.83
CA THR A 173 -0.77 -3.31 14.85
C THR A 173 -0.44 -4.62 14.14
N ARG A 174 -0.44 -5.74 14.86
CA ARG A 174 -0.23 -7.06 14.29
C ARG A 174 -1.34 -7.43 13.31
N ASP A 175 -2.59 -7.17 13.68
CA ASP A 175 -3.76 -7.44 12.83
C ASP A 175 -3.74 -6.57 11.57
N LEU A 176 -3.42 -5.27 11.70
CA LEU A 176 -3.26 -4.38 10.55
C LEU A 176 -2.15 -4.90 9.60
N LYS A 177 -0.98 -5.29 10.13
CA LYS A 177 0.11 -5.85 9.30
C LYS A 177 -0.32 -7.11 8.54
N LYS A 178 -1.04 -8.02 9.21
CA LYS A 178 -1.56 -9.25 8.59
C LYS A 178 -2.54 -8.93 7.47
N ASP A 179 -3.46 -8.04 7.72
CA ASP A 179 -4.50 -7.66 6.77
C ASP A 179 -3.94 -6.91 5.56
N LEU A 180 -2.99 -5.99 5.78
CA LEU A 180 -2.31 -5.27 4.69
C LEU A 180 -1.49 -6.22 3.82
N ARG A 181 -0.77 -7.19 4.41
CA ARG A 181 -0.04 -8.20 3.65
C ARG A 181 -0.99 -8.97 2.72
N LYS A 182 -2.10 -9.46 3.25
CA LYS A 182 -3.11 -10.15 2.45
C LYS A 182 -3.67 -9.29 1.32
N TYR A 183 -3.97 -8.02 1.61
CA TYR A 183 -4.45 -7.08 0.60
C TYR A 183 -3.44 -6.87 -0.54
N ILE A 184 -2.16 -6.70 -0.22
CA ILE A 184 -1.10 -6.51 -1.21
C ILE A 184 -0.92 -7.79 -2.08
N GLU A 185 -0.98 -8.99 -1.46
CA GLU A 185 -0.95 -10.26 -2.18
C GLU A 185 -2.14 -10.42 -3.14
N GLU A 186 -3.35 -10.00 -2.74
CA GLU A 186 -4.54 -10.02 -3.59
C GLU A 186 -4.45 -9.02 -4.76
N LEU A 187 -3.76 -7.90 -4.60
CA LEU A 187 -3.50 -6.95 -5.69
C LEU A 187 -2.58 -7.55 -6.76
N ASP A 188 -1.49 -8.22 -6.34
CA ASP A 188 -0.53 -8.86 -7.25
C ASP A 188 -1.19 -9.99 -8.09
N VAL A 189 -2.06 -10.78 -7.48
CA VAL A 189 -2.80 -11.87 -8.17
C VAL A 189 -3.78 -11.33 -9.21
N LYS A 190 -4.47 -10.21 -8.94
CA LYS A 190 -5.39 -9.59 -9.90
C LYS A 190 -4.69 -9.07 -11.14
N GLU A 191 -3.45 -8.64 -11.02
CA GLU A 191 -2.65 -8.22 -12.18
C GLU A 191 -2.24 -9.41 -13.07
N LYS A 192 -1.86 -10.53 -12.47
CA LYS A 192 -1.51 -11.75 -13.22
C LYS A 192 -2.68 -12.36 -13.99
N HIS A 193 -3.90 -12.25 -13.48
CA HIS A 193 -5.12 -12.79 -14.15
C HIS A 193 -5.68 -11.87 -15.24
N ASN A 194 -5.31 -10.60 -15.27
CA ASN A 194 -5.73 -9.67 -16.32
C ASN A 194 -4.70 -9.57 -17.47
N GLY A 195 -3.61 -10.33 -17.41
CA GLY A 195 -2.53 -10.37 -18.39
C GLY A 195 -2.52 -11.62 -19.29
N ASP A 196 -3.36 -12.62 -19.00
CA ASP A 196 -3.63 -13.81 -19.83
C ASP A 196 -4.94 -13.62 -20.59
#